data_9633fe49dd27580a1c38836160e2917c
#
_entry.id   9633fe49dd27580a1c38836160e2917c
#
_cell.length_a   1.000
_cell.length_b   1.000
_cell.length_c   1.000
_cell.angle_alpha   90.00
_cell.angle_beta   90.00
_cell.angle_gamma   90.00
#
_symmetry.space_group_name_H-M   'P 1'
#
loop_
_entity.id
_entity.type
_entity.pdbx_description
1 polymer ?
#
loop_
_entity_poly.entity_id
_entity_poly.type
_entity_poly.pdbx_seq_one_letter_code
_entity_poly.pdbx_strand_id
1 'polypeptide(L)'
;MEKKILLTDCPDAKGLIAKITNICYKHQLNINKNDEFVDNENGRFFMRTELEGRFNDETLLADLDDALPTGAQRRLVKAGKKRIVILVTKETHCLGDILMKNYAGALDMDIVAVIGNYDTLAELTGKFDIPFHTVSHEDLSRTEHEEQVRAIIDGYQPDYVILAKYMRVLTPSFVEAYPRKILNIHHSFLPAFIGARPYRQAFERGVKLIGATAHFVTDDLDEGPIVEQDVIHVGHAFSADDMAKAGRDVEKSVLSRALELLLNERVFVYGNKTVVFK
;
A
#
# COMPACT_ATOMS: atom_id res chain seq x y z
N MET A 1 26.70 5.63 -8.44
CA MET A 1 26.14 6.61 -7.48
C MET A 1 24.91 5.98 -6.85
N GLU A 2 24.66 6.22 -5.59
CA GLU A 2 23.51 5.69 -4.89
C GLU A 2 22.30 6.58 -5.14
N LYS A 3 21.08 5.98 -5.18
CA LYS A 3 19.83 6.72 -5.31
C LYS A 3 18.99 6.51 -4.06
N LYS A 4 18.49 7.61 -3.50
CA LYS A 4 17.57 7.60 -2.35
C LYS A 4 16.41 8.56 -2.57
N ILE A 5 15.34 8.32 -1.84
CA ILE A 5 14.15 9.17 -1.82
C ILE A 5 14.06 9.78 -0.43
N LEU A 6 14.10 11.11 -0.37
CA LEU A 6 13.83 11.87 0.84
C LEU A 6 12.34 12.22 0.87
N LEU A 7 11.68 11.79 1.93
CA LEU A 7 10.29 12.13 2.23
C LEU A 7 10.27 13.09 3.41
N THR A 8 9.66 14.24 3.25
CA THR A 8 9.54 15.28 4.28
C THR A 8 8.06 15.61 4.50
N ASP A 9 7.61 15.57 5.74
CA ASP A 9 6.29 15.98 6.20
C ASP A 9 6.48 16.88 7.44
N CYS A 10 6.07 18.15 7.34
CA CYS A 10 6.27 19.10 8.44
C CYS A 10 5.17 20.17 8.48
N PRO A 11 5.06 20.94 9.59
CA PRO A 11 4.27 22.17 9.60
C PRO A 11 4.72 23.10 8.46
N ASP A 12 3.75 23.70 7.73
CA ASP A 12 4.07 24.62 6.64
C ASP A 12 4.77 25.88 7.14
N ALA A 13 5.78 26.31 6.42
CA ALA A 13 6.52 27.56 6.69
C ALA A 13 7.19 28.11 5.43
N LYS A 14 7.42 29.39 5.41
CA LYS A 14 8.12 30.05 4.30
C LYS A 14 9.55 29.51 4.11
N GLY A 15 9.88 29.18 2.87
CA GLY A 15 11.25 28.82 2.48
C GLY A 15 11.63 27.36 2.72
N LEU A 16 10.71 26.45 3.01
CA LEU A 16 11.00 25.03 3.23
C LEU A 16 11.69 24.38 2.04
N ILE A 17 11.19 24.60 0.82
CA ILE A 17 11.84 24.08 -0.41
C ILE A 17 13.27 24.54 -0.49
N ALA A 18 13.52 25.84 -0.31
CA ALA A 18 14.87 26.41 -0.37
C ALA A 18 15.81 25.81 0.70
N LYS A 19 15.32 25.62 1.93
CA LYS A 19 16.10 25.01 3.03
C LYS A 19 16.49 23.57 2.66
N ILE A 20 15.52 22.75 2.24
CA ILE A 20 15.75 21.33 1.92
C ILE A 20 16.69 21.21 0.73
N THR A 21 16.46 21.96 -0.36
CA THR A 21 17.29 21.87 -1.56
C THR A 21 18.71 22.40 -1.33
N ASN A 22 18.90 23.46 -0.51
CA ASN A 22 20.22 23.94 -0.12
C ASN A 22 20.99 22.92 0.72
N ILE A 23 20.32 22.16 1.59
CA ILE A 23 20.96 21.07 2.33
C ILE A 23 21.39 19.96 1.37
N CYS A 24 20.53 19.56 0.42
CA CYS A 24 20.91 18.60 -0.61
C CYS A 24 22.13 19.07 -1.39
N TYR A 25 22.19 20.35 -1.78
CA TYR A 25 23.33 20.94 -2.46
C TYR A 25 24.62 20.94 -1.59
N LYS A 26 24.51 21.30 -0.30
CA LYS A 26 25.61 21.25 0.67
C LYS A 26 26.23 19.85 0.76
N HIS A 27 25.38 18.83 0.71
CA HIS A 27 25.80 17.42 0.70
C HIS A 27 26.19 16.88 -0.68
N GLN A 28 26.27 17.75 -1.70
CA GLN A 28 26.64 17.40 -3.08
C GLN A 28 25.73 16.33 -3.70
N LEU A 29 24.45 16.34 -3.33
CA LEU A 29 23.43 15.45 -3.86
C LEU A 29 22.72 16.12 -5.05
N ASN A 30 22.57 15.37 -6.15
CA ASN A 30 21.76 15.81 -7.27
C ASN A 30 20.28 15.50 -6.98
N ILE A 31 19.41 16.46 -7.30
CA ILE A 31 17.94 16.29 -7.26
C ILE A 31 17.49 15.90 -8.66
N ASN A 32 17.03 14.65 -8.84
CA ASN A 32 16.55 14.15 -10.12
C ASN A 32 15.06 14.46 -10.32
N LYS A 33 14.28 14.43 -9.25
CA LYS A 33 12.85 14.78 -9.23
C LYS A 33 12.46 15.36 -7.89
N ASN A 34 11.51 16.29 -7.91
CA ASN A 34 10.94 16.87 -6.71
C ASN A 34 9.45 17.08 -6.89
N ASP A 35 8.67 16.60 -5.95
CA ASP A 35 7.23 16.79 -5.88
C ASP A 35 6.90 17.38 -4.51
N GLU A 36 6.04 18.41 -4.45
CA GLU A 36 5.63 19.05 -3.20
C GLU A 36 4.13 19.35 -3.19
N PHE A 37 3.57 19.41 -1.99
CA PHE A 37 2.17 19.78 -1.74
C PHE A 37 2.04 20.49 -0.40
N VAL A 38 1.22 21.55 -0.37
CA VAL A 38 0.81 22.27 0.85
C VAL A 38 -0.66 22.02 1.12
N ASP A 39 -0.97 21.38 2.24
CA ASP A 39 -2.31 21.32 2.78
C ASP A 39 -2.58 22.61 3.57
N ASN A 40 -3.22 23.59 2.91
CA ASN A 40 -3.52 24.89 3.50
C ASN A 40 -4.52 24.81 4.66
N GLU A 41 -5.40 23.80 4.68
CA GLU A 41 -6.40 23.66 5.75
C GLU A 41 -5.76 23.21 7.06
N ASN A 42 -4.79 22.30 6.98
CA ASN A 42 -4.10 21.74 8.13
C ASN A 42 -2.73 22.36 8.39
N GLY A 43 -2.28 23.30 7.54
CA GLY A 43 -0.98 23.95 7.67
C GLY A 43 0.17 22.94 7.57
N ARG A 44 0.10 21.99 6.66
CA ARG A 44 1.11 20.93 6.48
C ARG A 44 1.76 21.03 5.10
N PHE A 45 3.06 20.77 5.09
CA PHE A 45 3.89 20.68 3.89
C PHE A 45 4.39 19.26 3.71
N PHE A 46 4.28 18.74 2.48
CA PHE A 46 4.77 17.44 2.07
C PHE A 46 5.71 17.59 0.89
N MET A 47 6.84 16.91 0.92
CA MET A 47 7.83 16.97 -0.17
C MET A 47 8.46 15.59 -0.36
N ARG A 48 8.53 15.16 -1.62
CA ARG A 48 9.19 13.94 -2.05
C ARG A 48 10.31 14.31 -3.01
N THR A 49 11.54 13.97 -2.66
CA THR A 49 12.73 14.36 -3.44
C THR A 49 13.53 13.11 -3.79
N GLU A 50 13.75 12.87 -5.08
CA GLU A 50 14.65 11.82 -5.58
C GLU A 50 16.07 12.36 -5.66
N LEU A 51 16.96 11.75 -4.92
CA LEU A 51 18.34 12.17 -4.74
C LEU A 51 19.30 11.13 -5.33
N GLU A 52 20.39 11.63 -5.90
CA GLU A 52 21.50 10.81 -6.40
C GLU A 52 22.83 11.39 -5.97
N GLY A 53 23.71 10.53 -5.42
CA GLY A 53 25.04 10.99 -4.98
C GLY A 53 25.76 9.99 -4.09
N ARG A 54 26.65 10.53 -3.26
CA ARG A 54 27.28 9.83 -2.14
C ARG A 54 26.64 10.32 -0.86
N PHE A 55 25.99 9.43 -0.13
CA PHE A 55 25.24 9.78 1.05
C PHE A 55 26.05 9.59 2.33
N ASN A 56 25.95 10.57 3.22
CA ASN A 56 26.12 10.38 4.65
C ASN A 56 24.76 10.63 5.31
N ASP A 57 24.03 9.56 5.58
CA ASP A 57 22.64 9.63 6.04
C ASP A 57 22.51 10.37 7.36
N GLU A 58 23.44 10.14 8.28
CA GLU A 58 23.43 10.72 9.63
C GLU A 58 23.56 12.24 9.56
N THR A 59 24.57 12.75 8.86
CA THR A 59 24.80 14.20 8.75
C THR A 59 23.73 14.91 7.91
N LEU A 60 23.22 14.25 6.86
CA LEU A 60 22.12 14.78 6.05
C LEU A 60 20.84 14.94 6.88
N LEU A 61 20.48 13.90 7.65
CA LEU A 61 19.29 13.94 8.48
C LEU A 61 19.44 14.94 9.64
N ALA A 62 20.61 15.06 10.25
CA ALA A 62 20.89 16.06 11.28
C ALA A 62 20.74 17.50 10.75
N ASP A 63 21.32 17.82 9.59
CA ASP A 63 21.18 19.14 8.97
C ASP A 63 19.70 19.47 8.63
N LEU A 64 18.92 18.45 8.23
CA LEU A 64 17.48 18.61 7.98
C LEU A 64 16.70 18.86 9.29
N ASP A 65 17.05 18.17 10.38
CA ASP A 65 16.41 18.38 11.69
C ASP A 65 16.65 19.80 12.22
N ASP A 66 17.85 20.33 12.04
CA ASP A 66 18.20 21.69 12.45
C ASP A 66 17.47 22.78 11.63
N ALA A 67 17.15 22.49 10.36
CA ALA A 67 16.57 23.46 9.44
C ALA A 67 15.06 23.45 9.38
N LEU A 68 14.44 22.30 9.67
CA LEU A 68 12.99 22.09 9.55
C LEU A 68 12.25 22.55 10.81
N PRO A 69 10.96 22.89 10.72
CA PRO A 69 10.14 23.22 11.88
C PRO A 69 10.04 22.06 12.88
N THR A 70 9.86 22.40 14.15
CA THR A 70 9.55 21.41 15.19
C THR A 70 8.34 20.56 14.80
N GLY A 71 8.44 19.25 14.96
CA GLY A 71 7.41 18.28 14.54
C GLY A 71 7.53 17.82 13.09
N ALA A 72 8.62 18.18 12.39
CA ALA A 72 8.93 17.60 11.09
C ALA A 72 9.23 16.11 11.20
N GLN A 73 8.69 15.36 10.25
CA GLN A 73 9.05 13.97 10.00
C GLN A 73 9.81 13.90 8.68
N ARG A 74 10.92 13.20 8.67
CA ARG A 74 11.69 12.94 7.45
C ARG A 74 12.12 11.48 7.44
N ARG A 75 12.13 10.92 6.26
CA ARG A 75 12.54 9.55 6.01
C ARG A 75 13.38 9.50 4.75
N LEU A 76 14.59 8.97 4.86
CA LEU A 76 15.47 8.73 3.73
C LEU A 76 15.42 7.25 3.38
N VAL A 77 14.90 6.92 2.21
CA VAL A 77 14.63 5.55 1.78
C VAL A 77 15.51 5.21 0.60
N LYS A 78 16.17 4.06 0.63
CA LYS A 78 16.94 3.57 -0.51
C LYS A 78 15.98 3.28 -1.67
N ALA A 79 16.31 3.81 -2.86
CA ALA A 79 15.58 3.45 -4.07
C ALA A 79 15.90 1.99 -4.45
N GLY A 80 14.90 1.25 -4.88
CA GLY A 80 15.06 -0.16 -5.26
C GLY A 80 13.83 -1.00 -4.96
N LYS A 81 13.92 -2.28 -5.28
CA LYS A 81 12.83 -3.23 -5.10
C LYS A 81 12.44 -3.35 -3.64
N LYS A 82 11.13 -3.31 -3.39
CA LYS A 82 10.54 -3.57 -2.07
C LYS A 82 10.25 -5.06 -1.92
N ARG A 83 10.46 -5.58 -0.73
CA ARG A 83 10.14 -6.95 -0.36
C ARG A 83 8.67 -7.03 0.06
N ILE A 84 7.90 -7.88 -0.61
CA ILE A 84 6.45 -7.97 -0.45
C ILE A 84 6.06 -9.38 -0.03
N VAL A 85 5.25 -9.49 1.02
CA VAL A 85 4.48 -10.70 1.34
C VAL A 85 3.03 -10.47 0.95
N ILE A 86 2.40 -11.45 0.31
CA ILE A 86 0.99 -11.36 -0.12
C ILE A 86 0.16 -12.37 0.63
N LEU A 87 -0.90 -11.92 1.29
CA LEU A 87 -1.89 -12.78 1.94
C LEU A 87 -3.10 -13.00 1.02
N VAL A 88 -3.55 -14.25 0.90
CA VAL A 88 -4.61 -14.64 -0.03
C VAL A 88 -5.59 -15.62 0.60
N THR A 89 -6.80 -15.75 0.03
CA THR A 89 -7.75 -16.81 0.39
C THR A 89 -7.93 -17.80 -0.78
N LYS A 90 -8.88 -17.57 -1.70
CA LYS A 90 -9.18 -18.50 -2.81
C LYS A 90 -9.24 -17.82 -4.18
N GLU A 91 -9.47 -16.51 -4.22
CA GLU A 91 -9.69 -15.79 -5.47
C GLU A 91 -8.37 -15.47 -6.17
N THR A 92 -8.30 -15.80 -7.46
CA THR A 92 -7.07 -15.73 -8.26
C THR A 92 -6.78 -14.35 -8.85
N HIS A 93 -7.82 -13.52 -9.07
CA HIS A 93 -7.73 -12.37 -9.96
C HIS A 93 -6.71 -11.31 -9.49
N CYS A 94 -6.70 -10.93 -8.21
CA CYS A 94 -5.75 -9.96 -7.69
C CYS A 94 -4.32 -10.52 -7.65
N LEU A 95 -4.14 -11.72 -7.09
CA LEU A 95 -2.83 -12.38 -7.06
C LEU A 95 -2.28 -12.59 -8.47
N GLY A 96 -3.07 -13.14 -9.38
CA GLY A 96 -2.65 -13.42 -10.76
C GLY A 96 -2.23 -12.15 -11.51
N ASP A 97 -2.95 -11.04 -11.36
CA ASP A 97 -2.59 -9.75 -11.96
C ASP A 97 -1.25 -9.23 -11.41
N ILE A 98 -1.04 -9.31 -10.09
CA ILE A 98 0.21 -8.92 -9.44
C ILE A 98 1.38 -9.78 -9.94
N LEU A 99 1.23 -11.10 -9.97
CA LEU A 99 2.27 -12.01 -10.41
C LEU A 99 2.67 -11.75 -11.87
N MET A 100 1.69 -11.59 -12.77
CA MET A 100 1.94 -11.29 -14.18
C MET A 100 2.63 -9.94 -14.38
N LYS A 101 2.21 -8.90 -13.69
CA LYS A 101 2.81 -7.57 -13.77
C LYS A 101 4.22 -7.53 -13.19
N ASN A 102 4.46 -8.26 -12.10
CA ASN A 102 5.82 -8.39 -11.55
C ASN A 102 6.74 -9.14 -12.53
N TYR A 103 6.27 -10.26 -13.07
CA TYR A 103 7.02 -11.04 -14.08
C TYR A 103 7.34 -10.20 -15.33
N ALA A 104 6.40 -9.37 -15.79
CA ALA A 104 6.60 -8.47 -16.93
C ALA A 104 7.42 -7.22 -16.62
N GLY A 105 7.82 -6.99 -15.37
CA GLY A 105 8.57 -5.81 -14.93
C GLY A 105 7.73 -4.53 -14.82
N ALA A 106 6.40 -4.63 -14.89
CA ALA A 106 5.50 -3.50 -14.71
C ALA A 106 5.31 -3.11 -13.24
N LEU A 107 5.49 -4.07 -12.32
CA LEU A 107 5.61 -3.82 -10.88
C LEU A 107 6.99 -4.31 -10.44
N ASP A 108 7.90 -3.38 -10.16
CA ASP A 108 9.28 -3.71 -9.79
C ASP A 108 9.40 -3.96 -8.28
N MET A 109 9.09 -5.18 -7.87
CA MET A 109 9.13 -5.61 -6.48
C MET A 109 9.67 -7.03 -6.34
N ASP A 110 10.02 -7.40 -5.13
CA ASP A 110 10.48 -8.73 -4.74
C ASP A 110 9.38 -9.42 -3.94
N ILE A 111 8.58 -10.27 -4.60
CA ILE A 111 7.55 -11.05 -3.91
C ILE A 111 8.25 -12.22 -3.22
N VAL A 112 8.50 -12.07 -1.93
CA VAL A 112 9.30 -13.01 -1.15
C VAL A 112 8.51 -14.23 -0.64
N ALA A 113 7.19 -14.08 -0.48
CA ALA A 113 6.29 -15.20 -0.18
C ALA A 113 4.82 -14.84 -0.46
N VAL A 114 4.01 -15.87 -0.69
CA VAL A 114 2.55 -15.81 -0.65
C VAL A 114 2.07 -16.72 0.47
N ILE A 115 1.13 -16.24 1.30
CA ILE A 115 0.57 -17.01 2.41
C ILE A 115 -0.95 -17.12 2.21
N GLY A 116 -1.46 -18.33 2.18
CA GLY A 116 -2.89 -18.59 2.01
C GLY A 116 -3.50 -19.37 3.17
N ASN A 117 -4.80 -19.13 3.46
CA ASN A 117 -5.55 -19.98 4.39
C ASN A 117 -5.93 -21.34 3.75
N TYR A 118 -5.75 -21.47 2.45
CA TYR A 118 -5.97 -22.68 1.66
C TYR A 118 -4.82 -22.83 0.67
N ASP A 119 -4.60 -24.02 0.19
CA ASP A 119 -3.57 -24.34 -0.80
C ASP A 119 -3.98 -24.06 -2.25
N THR A 120 -5.22 -23.62 -2.47
CA THR A 120 -5.84 -23.40 -3.80
C THR A 120 -4.96 -22.60 -4.78
N LEU A 121 -4.17 -21.66 -4.27
CA LEU A 121 -3.31 -20.78 -5.08
C LEU A 121 -1.83 -21.19 -5.10
N ALA A 122 -1.47 -22.31 -4.47
CA ALA A 122 -0.10 -22.79 -4.40
C ALA A 122 0.48 -23.12 -5.78
N GLU A 123 -0.28 -23.87 -6.61
CA GLU A 123 0.14 -24.21 -7.97
C GLU A 123 0.35 -22.97 -8.84
N LEU A 124 -0.56 -21.99 -8.78
CA LEU A 124 -0.44 -20.73 -9.51
C LEU A 124 0.84 -19.99 -9.11
N THR A 125 1.09 -19.87 -7.80
CA THR A 125 2.24 -19.16 -7.24
C THR A 125 3.56 -19.85 -7.61
N GLY A 126 3.57 -21.18 -7.55
CA GLY A 126 4.73 -21.99 -7.92
C GLY A 126 5.18 -21.84 -9.38
N LYS A 127 4.27 -21.45 -10.30
CA LYS A 127 4.63 -21.15 -11.71
C LYS A 127 5.54 -19.91 -11.86
N PHE A 128 5.66 -19.11 -10.82
CA PHE A 128 6.52 -17.92 -10.77
C PHE A 128 7.72 -18.09 -9.84
N ASP A 129 8.01 -19.33 -9.40
CA ASP A 129 9.08 -19.66 -8.47
C ASP A 129 9.01 -18.91 -7.13
N ILE A 130 7.80 -18.55 -6.69
CA ILE A 130 7.56 -17.84 -5.44
C ILE A 130 7.12 -18.85 -4.35
N PRO A 131 7.73 -18.81 -3.15
CA PRO A 131 7.31 -19.66 -2.02
C PRO A 131 5.85 -19.42 -1.64
N PHE A 132 5.10 -20.52 -1.46
CA PHE A 132 3.74 -20.49 -0.96
C PHE A 132 3.65 -21.22 0.37
N HIS A 133 3.05 -20.57 1.36
CA HIS A 133 2.80 -21.16 2.68
C HIS A 133 1.30 -21.30 2.92
N THR A 134 0.86 -22.50 3.22
CA THR A 134 -0.52 -22.74 3.65
C THR A 134 -0.60 -22.69 5.17
N VAL A 135 -1.37 -21.75 5.72
CA VAL A 135 -1.70 -21.67 7.14
C VAL A 135 -3.20 -21.85 7.27
N SER A 136 -3.66 -23.09 7.51
CA SER A 136 -5.07 -23.37 7.72
C SER A 136 -5.57 -22.68 8.99
N HIS A 137 -6.79 -22.19 8.91
CA HIS A 137 -7.49 -21.63 10.08
C HIS A 137 -8.43 -22.65 10.74
N GLU A 138 -8.51 -23.86 10.19
CA GLU A 138 -9.29 -24.95 10.74
C GLU A 138 -8.65 -25.42 12.05
N ASP A 139 -9.48 -25.63 13.06
CA ASP A 139 -9.07 -26.06 14.40
C ASP A 139 -8.15 -25.11 15.18
N LEU A 140 -7.98 -23.86 14.71
CA LEU A 140 -7.21 -22.81 15.37
C LEU A 140 -8.10 -21.65 15.81
N SER A 141 -7.80 -21.09 16.96
CA SER A 141 -8.29 -19.77 17.32
C SER A 141 -7.75 -18.72 16.35
N ARG A 142 -8.39 -17.57 16.29
CA ARG A 142 -7.92 -16.46 15.44
C ARG A 142 -6.50 -16.04 15.79
N THR A 143 -6.19 -15.95 17.07
CA THR A 143 -4.88 -15.55 17.59
C THR A 143 -3.79 -16.56 17.20
N GLU A 144 -4.04 -17.86 17.43
CA GLU A 144 -3.08 -18.91 17.07
C GLU A 144 -2.79 -18.93 15.56
N HIS A 145 -3.83 -18.76 14.73
CA HIS A 145 -3.67 -18.67 13.28
C HIS A 145 -2.80 -17.45 12.90
N GLU A 146 -3.09 -16.27 13.47
CA GLU A 146 -2.35 -15.06 13.19
C GLU A 146 -0.90 -15.11 13.69
N GLU A 147 -0.62 -15.77 14.81
CA GLU A 147 0.74 -16.00 15.30
C GLU A 147 1.57 -16.83 14.31
N GLN A 148 0.98 -17.88 13.71
CA GLN A 148 1.65 -18.67 12.68
C GLN A 148 1.90 -17.85 11.42
N VAL A 149 0.94 -17.05 10.97
CA VAL A 149 1.08 -16.15 9.81
C VAL A 149 2.20 -15.12 10.07
N ARG A 150 2.22 -14.51 11.26
CA ARG A 150 3.25 -13.54 11.67
C ARG A 150 4.64 -14.15 11.69
N ALA A 151 4.79 -15.34 12.26
CA ALA A 151 6.08 -16.02 12.30
C ALA A 151 6.68 -16.21 10.89
N ILE A 152 5.84 -16.50 9.90
CA ILE A 152 6.27 -16.59 8.50
C ILE A 152 6.64 -15.22 7.94
N ILE A 153 5.78 -14.20 8.13
CA ILE A 153 6.03 -12.84 7.65
C ILE A 153 7.35 -12.30 8.23
N ASP A 154 7.55 -12.44 9.54
CA ASP A 154 8.73 -11.93 10.24
C ASP A 154 10.03 -12.60 9.74
N GLY A 155 9.95 -13.88 9.35
CA GLY A 155 11.07 -14.58 8.73
C GLY A 155 11.50 -13.98 7.38
N TYR A 156 10.57 -13.39 6.64
CA TYR A 156 10.86 -12.73 5.36
C TYR A 156 11.21 -11.25 5.48
N GLN A 157 10.90 -10.59 6.59
CA GLN A 157 11.16 -9.16 6.83
C GLN A 157 10.69 -8.26 5.67
N PRO A 158 9.40 -8.28 5.29
CA PRO A 158 8.91 -7.50 4.16
C PRO A 158 8.83 -6.01 4.48
N ASP A 159 8.91 -5.19 3.42
CA ASP A 159 8.58 -3.77 3.47
C ASP A 159 7.07 -3.57 3.62
N TYR A 160 6.26 -4.38 2.89
CA TYR A 160 4.80 -4.33 2.91
C TYR A 160 4.18 -5.72 2.92
N VAL A 161 3.01 -5.82 3.52
CA VAL A 161 2.11 -6.98 3.49
C VAL A 161 0.86 -6.59 2.70
N ILE A 162 0.52 -7.36 1.67
CA ILE A 162 -0.59 -7.05 0.77
C ILE A 162 -1.71 -8.06 0.95
N LEU A 163 -2.90 -7.58 1.29
CA LEU A 163 -4.10 -8.41 1.39
C LEU A 163 -4.79 -8.46 0.02
N ALA A 164 -4.43 -9.45 -0.80
CA ALA A 164 -5.00 -9.66 -2.13
C ALA A 164 -6.21 -10.60 -2.04
N LYS A 165 -7.36 -10.06 -1.62
CA LYS A 165 -8.58 -10.82 -1.33
C LYS A 165 -8.38 -11.80 -0.16
N TYR A 166 -7.73 -11.33 0.88
CA TYR A 166 -7.62 -12.06 2.14
C TYR A 166 -8.87 -11.85 2.99
N MET A 167 -9.76 -12.86 2.97
CA MET A 167 -11.12 -12.75 3.51
C MET A 167 -11.20 -13.05 5.02
N ARG A 168 -10.21 -12.52 5.78
CA ARG A 168 -10.19 -12.59 7.25
C ARG A 168 -9.90 -11.21 7.81
N VAL A 169 -10.64 -10.84 8.84
CA VAL A 169 -10.40 -9.59 9.57
C VAL A 169 -9.20 -9.80 10.49
N LEU A 170 -8.20 -8.94 10.40
CA LEU A 170 -7.01 -8.99 11.25
C LEU A 170 -7.32 -8.48 12.67
N THR A 171 -6.62 -9.03 13.67
CA THR A 171 -6.73 -8.50 15.04
C THR A 171 -5.95 -7.20 15.20
N PRO A 172 -6.30 -6.34 16.17
CA PRO A 172 -5.52 -5.13 16.48
C PRO A 172 -4.03 -5.44 16.71
N SER A 173 -3.72 -6.50 17.46
CA SER A 173 -2.34 -6.89 17.71
C SER A 173 -1.54 -7.27 16.46
N PHE A 174 -2.22 -7.82 15.44
CA PHE A 174 -1.59 -8.10 14.16
C PHE A 174 -1.32 -6.79 13.39
N VAL A 175 -2.28 -5.87 13.38
CA VAL A 175 -2.15 -4.57 12.70
C VAL A 175 -1.07 -3.72 13.35
N GLU A 176 -1.03 -3.66 14.68
CA GLU A 176 -0.01 -2.93 15.45
C GLU A 176 1.42 -3.43 15.20
N ALA A 177 1.60 -4.71 14.85
CA ALA A 177 2.92 -5.26 14.53
C ALA A 177 3.47 -4.73 13.19
N TYR A 178 2.62 -4.28 12.28
CA TYR A 178 2.99 -3.80 10.95
C TYR A 178 2.41 -2.40 10.66
N PRO A 179 2.72 -1.37 11.44
CA PRO A 179 2.09 -0.07 11.36
C PRO A 179 2.34 0.57 9.99
N ARG A 180 1.25 0.90 9.27
CA ARG A 180 1.27 1.49 7.91
C ARG A 180 1.99 0.62 6.87
N LYS A 181 2.08 -0.69 7.08
CA LYS A 181 2.71 -1.64 6.15
C LYS A 181 1.72 -2.61 5.51
N ILE A 182 0.48 -2.65 5.99
CA ILE A 182 -0.54 -3.56 5.45
C ILE A 182 -1.44 -2.78 4.51
N LEU A 183 -1.45 -3.17 3.21
CA LEU A 183 -2.37 -2.65 2.20
C LEU A 183 -3.45 -3.68 1.90
N ASN A 184 -4.71 -3.28 1.95
CA ASN A 184 -5.86 -4.12 1.61
C ASN A 184 -6.54 -3.66 0.33
N ILE A 185 -7.05 -4.60 -0.46
CA ILE A 185 -8.04 -4.32 -1.50
C ILE A 185 -9.44 -4.66 -0.99
N HIS A 186 -10.28 -3.66 -0.85
CA HIS A 186 -11.68 -3.80 -0.49
C HIS A 186 -12.56 -3.66 -1.73
N HIS A 187 -13.51 -4.59 -1.88
CA HIS A 187 -14.34 -4.74 -3.07
C HIS A 187 -15.61 -3.85 -3.05
N SER A 188 -15.46 -2.62 -2.55
CA SER A 188 -16.47 -1.55 -2.70
C SER A 188 -15.79 -0.18 -2.79
N PHE A 189 -16.56 0.81 -3.23
CA PHE A 189 -16.15 2.21 -3.18
C PHE A 189 -16.42 2.76 -1.78
N LEU A 190 -15.44 2.61 -0.87
CA LEU A 190 -15.57 3.08 0.51
C LEU A 190 -15.88 4.59 0.59
N PRO A 191 -16.70 5.03 1.52
CA PRO A 191 -17.28 4.29 2.65
C PRO A 191 -18.61 3.55 2.33
N ALA A 192 -18.97 3.35 1.07
CA ALA A 192 -20.20 2.65 0.69
C ALA A 192 -20.04 1.13 0.77
N PHE A 193 -21.11 0.42 1.18
CA PHE A 193 -21.20 -1.04 1.19
C PHE A 193 -20.10 -1.74 1.99
N ILE A 194 -19.90 -1.29 3.22
CA ILE A 194 -18.98 -1.92 4.17
C ILE A 194 -19.45 -3.34 4.51
N GLY A 195 -18.48 -4.25 4.72
CA GLY A 195 -18.74 -5.61 5.17
C GLY A 195 -18.94 -6.62 4.04
N ALA A 196 -19.74 -7.68 4.30
CA ALA A 196 -19.85 -8.83 3.42
C ALA A 196 -20.75 -8.60 2.20
N ARG A 197 -20.39 -9.20 1.06
CA ARG A 197 -21.17 -9.24 -0.19
C ARG A 197 -21.57 -7.86 -0.76
N PRO A 198 -20.65 -6.89 -0.90
CA PRO A 198 -20.98 -5.52 -1.31
C PRO A 198 -21.63 -5.45 -2.70
N TYR A 199 -21.27 -6.33 -3.65
CA TYR A 199 -21.92 -6.37 -4.97
C TYR A 199 -23.41 -6.76 -4.90
N ARG A 200 -23.77 -7.65 -3.96
CA ARG A 200 -25.17 -7.98 -3.73
C ARG A 200 -25.92 -6.82 -3.09
N GLN A 201 -25.33 -6.15 -2.11
CA GLN A 201 -25.88 -4.94 -1.51
C GLN A 201 -26.07 -3.83 -2.58
N ALA A 202 -25.08 -3.62 -3.45
CA ALA A 202 -25.11 -2.67 -4.54
C ALA A 202 -26.24 -2.99 -5.54
N PHE A 203 -26.42 -4.27 -5.91
CA PHE A 203 -27.50 -4.73 -6.77
C PHE A 203 -28.87 -4.49 -6.15
N GLU A 204 -29.08 -4.93 -4.90
CA GLU A 204 -30.36 -4.76 -4.18
C GLU A 204 -30.72 -3.28 -3.99
N ARG A 205 -29.70 -2.41 -3.82
CA ARG A 205 -29.91 -0.96 -3.74
C ARG A 205 -30.17 -0.29 -5.09
N GLY A 206 -29.86 -0.98 -6.20
CA GLY A 206 -30.06 -0.45 -7.56
C GLY A 206 -29.11 0.68 -7.93
N VAL A 207 -27.85 0.63 -7.43
CA VAL A 207 -26.84 1.67 -7.72
C VAL A 207 -26.45 1.68 -9.20
N LYS A 208 -25.82 2.76 -9.63
CA LYS A 208 -25.34 2.97 -11.00
C LYS A 208 -23.82 2.91 -11.11
N LEU A 209 -23.14 2.84 -9.95
CA LEU A 209 -21.69 2.73 -9.84
C LEU A 209 -21.34 1.63 -8.84
N ILE A 210 -20.34 0.83 -9.19
CA ILE A 210 -19.64 -0.05 -8.25
C ILE A 210 -18.14 0.26 -8.35
N GLY A 211 -17.37 -0.12 -7.33
CA GLY A 211 -15.95 0.19 -7.33
C GLY A 211 -15.15 -0.67 -6.37
N ALA A 212 -13.89 -0.30 -6.23
CA ALA A 212 -12.96 -0.90 -5.29
C ALA A 212 -12.08 0.16 -4.65
N THR A 213 -11.54 -0.15 -3.47
CA THR A 213 -10.70 0.73 -2.68
C THR A 213 -9.46 -0.02 -2.20
N ALA A 214 -8.27 0.51 -2.47
CA ALA A 214 -7.04 0.10 -1.81
C ALA A 214 -6.75 1.08 -0.67
N HIS A 215 -6.58 0.56 0.54
CA HIS A 215 -6.36 1.35 1.75
C HIS A 215 -5.38 0.66 2.70
N PHE A 216 -4.72 1.46 3.54
CA PHE A 216 -3.96 0.89 4.65
C PHE A 216 -4.91 0.29 5.67
N VAL A 217 -4.52 -0.84 6.26
CA VAL A 217 -5.29 -1.48 7.33
C VAL A 217 -5.01 -0.77 8.65
N THR A 218 -6.09 -0.51 9.38
CA THR A 218 -6.10 0.01 10.77
C THR A 218 -6.92 -0.93 11.65
N ASP A 219 -7.02 -0.63 12.93
CA ASP A 219 -7.84 -1.40 13.87
C ASP A 219 -9.34 -1.34 13.55
N ASP A 220 -9.77 -0.23 12.97
CA ASP A 220 -11.14 -0.05 12.49
C ASP A 220 -11.30 -0.69 11.10
N LEU A 221 -12.25 -1.62 10.99
CA LEU A 221 -12.46 -2.40 9.78
C LEU A 221 -12.85 -1.51 8.60
N ASP A 222 -12.06 -1.59 7.51
CA ASP A 222 -12.27 -0.87 6.25
C ASP A 222 -12.28 0.66 6.37
N GLU A 223 -11.78 1.23 7.48
CA GLU A 223 -11.76 2.67 7.75
C GLU A 223 -10.37 3.32 7.62
N GLY A 224 -9.36 2.56 7.26
CA GLY A 224 -7.99 3.06 7.13
C GLY A 224 -7.76 4.02 5.95
N PRO A 225 -6.62 4.74 5.96
CA PRO A 225 -6.28 5.74 4.94
C PRO A 225 -6.31 5.17 3.52
N ILE A 226 -7.09 5.81 2.64
CA ILE A 226 -7.30 5.37 1.26
C ILE A 226 -6.10 5.77 0.40
N VAL A 227 -5.57 4.83 -0.38
CA VAL A 227 -4.45 5.03 -1.30
C VAL A 227 -4.92 5.24 -2.74
N GLU A 228 -5.83 4.38 -3.21
CA GLU A 228 -6.36 4.45 -4.58
C GLU A 228 -7.81 3.92 -4.60
N GLN A 229 -8.63 4.52 -5.45
CA GLN A 229 -10.01 4.09 -5.69
C GLN A 229 -10.35 4.18 -7.16
N ASP A 230 -11.28 3.34 -7.60
CA ASP A 230 -11.87 3.45 -8.93
C ASP A 230 -13.31 2.91 -8.94
N VAL A 231 -14.07 3.34 -9.94
CA VAL A 231 -15.48 2.97 -10.12
C VAL A 231 -15.77 2.64 -11.58
N ILE A 232 -16.78 1.80 -11.79
CA ILE A 232 -17.37 1.55 -13.11
C ILE A 232 -18.87 1.75 -13.08
N HIS A 233 -19.43 2.12 -14.22
CA HIS A 233 -20.87 2.20 -14.42
C HIS A 233 -21.48 0.81 -14.57
N VAL A 234 -22.64 0.61 -13.91
CA VAL A 234 -23.46 -0.58 -14.02
C VAL A 234 -24.88 -0.21 -14.41
N GLY A 235 -25.49 -0.99 -15.28
CA GLY A 235 -26.85 -0.76 -15.75
C GLY A 235 -27.87 -1.70 -15.12
N HIS A 236 -29.13 -1.50 -15.46
CA HIS A 236 -30.24 -2.31 -14.99
C HIS A 236 -30.21 -3.78 -15.49
N ALA A 237 -29.42 -4.05 -16.53
CA ALA A 237 -29.23 -5.40 -17.07
C ALA A 237 -28.18 -6.23 -16.31
N PHE A 238 -27.44 -5.62 -15.40
CA PHE A 238 -26.44 -6.33 -14.58
C PHE A 238 -27.15 -7.09 -13.44
N SER A 239 -26.89 -8.37 -13.32
CA SER A 239 -27.15 -9.14 -12.11
C SER A 239 -26.09 -8.86 -11.03
N ALA A 240 -26.29 -9.34 -9.81
CA ALA A 240 -25.27 -9.26 -8.75
C ALA A 240 -23.98 -10.00 -9.15
N ASP A 241 -24.09 -11.11 -9.88
CA ASP A 241 -22.94 -11.88 -10.37
C ASP A 241 -22.20 -11.14 -11.50
N ASP A 242 -22.91 -10.44 -12.39
CA ASP A 242 -22.29 -9.59 -13.41
C ASP A 242 -21.54 -8.42 -12.77
N MET A 243 -22.12 -7.80 -11.73
CA MET A 243 -21.44 -6.77 -10.94
C MET A 243 -20.18 -7.31 -10.27
N ALA A 244 -20.24 -8.50 -9.67
CA ALA A 244 -19.07 -9.12 -9.06
C ALA A 244 -17.98 -9.45 -10.11
N LYS A 245 -18.37 -9.93 -11.29
CA LYS A 245 -17.44 -10.21 -12.38
C LYS A 245 -16.73 -8.94 -12.88
N ALA A 246 -17.50 -7.89 -13.15
CA ALA A 246 -16.95 -6.59 -13.58
C ALA A 246 -16.11 -5.93 -12.47
N GLY A 247 -16.53 -6.07 -11.22
CA GLY A 247 -15.80 -5.56 -10.07
C GLY A 247 -14.41 -6.16 -9.89
N ARG A 248 -14.18 -7.43 -10.25
CA ARG A 248 -12.85 -8.05 -10.21
C ARG A 248 -11.83 -7.34 -11.09
N ASP A 249 -12.25 -6.78 -12.21
CA ASP A 249 -11.35 -6.01 -13.07
C ASP A 249 -10.96 -4.67 -12.45
N VAL A 250 -11.90 -4.03 -11.75
CA VAL A 250 -11.63 -2.82 -10.97
C VAL A 250 -10.69 -3.12 -9.80
N GLU A 251 -10.94 -4.19 -9.05
CA GLU A 251 -10.11 -4.61 -7.92
C GLU A 251 -8.64 -4.82 -8.34
N LYS A 252 -8.40 -5.54 -9.44
CA LYS A 252 -7.05 -5.73 -10.02
C LYS A 252 -6.38 -4.39 -10.32
N SER A 253 -7.08 -3.53 -11.04
CA SER A 253 -6.55 -2.24 -11.46
C SER A 253 -6.21 -1.33 -10.28
N VAL A 254 -7.12 -1.21 -9.31
CA VAL A 254 -6.94 -0.39 -8.11
C VAL A 254 -5.77 -0.89 -7.27
N LEU A 255 -5.69 -2.21 -7.01
CA LEU A 255 -4.59 -2.77 -6.22
C LEU A 255 -3.24 -2.57 -6.90
N SER A 256 -3.16 -2.78 -8.22
CA SER A 256 -1.91 -2.58 -8.96
C SER A 256 -1.44 -1.13 -8.95
N ARG A 257 -2.35 -0.15 -9.14
CA ARG A 257 -2.00 1.28 -9.06
C ARG A 257 -1.56 1.68 -7.65
N ALA A 258 -2.26 1.17 -6.62
CA ALA A 258 -1.87 1.42 -5.24
C ALA A 258 -0.49 0.84 -4.93
N LEU A 259 -0.17 -0.36 -5.42
CA LEU A 259 1.16 -0.96 -5.29
C LEU A 259 2.22 -0.11 -5.98
N GLU A 260 1.98 0.35 -7.20
CA GLU A 260 2.93 1.21 -7.91
C GLU A 260 3.26 2.49 -7.12
N LEU A 261 2.26 3.11 -6.50
CA LEU A 261 2.46 4.29 -5.65
C LEU A 261 3.31 3.98 -4.41
N LEU A 262 3.05 2.85 -3.75
CA LEU A 262 3.79 2.41 -2.56
C LEU A 262 5.24 2.03 -2.89
N LEU A 263 5.45 1.25 -3.95
CA LEU A 263 6.77 0.81 -4.39
C LEU A 263 7.69 2.00 -4.72
N ASN A 264 7.10 3.09 -5.21
CA ASN A 264 7.81 4.32 -5.56
C ASN A 264 7.83 5.39 -4.45
N GLU A 265 7.44 5.03 -3.21
CA GLU A 265 7.42 5.97 -2.08
C GLU A 265 6.62 7.26 -2.39
N ARG A 266 5.46 7.13 -3.02
CA ARG A 266 4.63 8.26 -3.45
C ARG A 266 3.43 8.53 -2.54
N VAL A 267 3.35 7.85 -1.40
CA VAL A 267 2.21 7.93 -0.48
C VAL A 267 2.68 8.43 0.88
N PHE A 268 2.14 9.56 1.31
CA PHE A 268 2.23 10.03 2.68
C PHE A 268 0.91 9.75 3.40
N VAL A 269 0.99 9.34 4.65
CA VAL A 269 -0.17 9.14 5.52
C VAL A 269 -0.19 10.23 6.57
N TYR A 270 -1.27 11.01 6.59
CA TYR A 270 -1.49 12.08 7.56
C TYR A 270 -2.89 11.97 8.17
N GLY A 271 -2.95 11.68 9.46
CA GLY A 271 -4.22 11.30 10.10
C GLY A 271 -4.84 10.09 9.40
N ASN A 272 -6.11 10.19 9.02
CA ASN A 272 -6.81 9.17 8.24
C ASN A 272 -6.91 9.52 6.73
N LYS A 273 -5.96 10.28 6.21
CA LYS A 273 -5.88 10.67 4.79
C LYS A 273 -4.52 10.31 4.21
N THR A 274 -4.45 10.24 2.90
CA THR A 274 -3.19 10.14 2.18
C THR A 274 -2.95 11.37 1.32
N VAL A 275 -1.68 11.76 1.18
CA VAL A 275 -1.21 12.66 0.13
C VAL A 275 -0.44 11.79 -0.88
N VAL A 276 -0.91 11.79 -2.13
CA VAL A 276 -0.40 10.90 -3.18
C VAL A 276 0.20 11.73 -4.31
N PHE A 277 1.49 11.53 -4.58
CA PHE A 277 2.18 12.13 -5.71
C PHE A 277 2.10 11.20 -6.94
N LYS A 278 1.33 11.60 -7.94
CA LYS A 278 1.13 10.83 -9.20
C LYS A 278 2.17 11.16 -10.30
#